data_0991f3fa27f135edfa46da17d195d457
#
_entry.id   0991f3fa27f135edfa46da17d195d457
#
_cell.length_a   1.000
_cell.length_b   1.000
_cell.length_c   1.000
_cell.angle_alpha   90.00
_cell.angle_beta   90.00
_cell.angle_gamma   90.00
#
_symmetry.space_group_name_H-M   'P 1'
#
loop_
_entity.id
_entity.type
_entity.pdbx_description
1 polymer ?
#
loop_
_entity_poly.entity_id
_entity_poly.type
_entity_poly.pdbx_seq_one_letter_code
_entity_poly.pdbx_strand_id
1 'polypeptide(L)' 'MSKEELKKWLEDYRMNLLSLMGQDDYITGKLDIIKEVLNKLNQNKDE' A
#
# COMPACT_ATOMS: atom_id res chain seq x y z
N MET A 1 2.60 12.51 -10.74
CA MET A 1 1.65 11.50 -10.34
C MET A 1 0.69 12.04 -9.33
N SER A 2 -0.57 11.88 -9.54
CA SER A 2 -1.53 12.44 -8.61
C SER A 2 -1.67 11.52 -7.41
N LYS A 3 -2.27 12.04 -6.37
CA LYS A 3 -2.48 11.28 -5.17
C LYS A 3 -3.36 10.06 -5.43
N GLU A 4 -4.34 10.22 -6.28
CA GLU A 4 -5.22 9.12 -6.59
C GLU A 4 -4.52 8.05 -7.38
N GLU A 5 -3.65 8.44 -8.27
CA GLU A 5 -2.88 7.47 -9.02
C GLU A 5 -1.94 6.73 -8.11
N LEU A 6 -1.34 7.44 -7.17
CA LEU A 6 -0.44 6.82 -6.24
C LEU A 6 -1.18 5.80 -5.37
N LYS A 7 -2.35 6.17 -4.90
CA LYS A 7 -3.15 5.26 -4.10
C LYS A 7 -3.48 4.00 -4.87
N LYS A 8 -3.89 4.16 -6.11
CA LYS A 8 -4.23 3.03 -6.92
C LYS A 8 -3.03 2.13 -7.14
N TRP A 9 -1.89 2.73 -7.40
CA TRP A 9 -0.67 1.98 -7.61
C TRP A 9 -0.31 1.18 -6.36
N LEU A 10 -0.44 1.79 -5.21
CA LEU A 10 -0.13 1.12 -3.96
C LEU A 10 -1.10 -0.03 -3.69
N GLU A 11 -2.35 0.16 -4.01
CA GLU A 11 -3.33 -0.89 -3.80
C GLU A 11 -3.08 -2.06 -4.72
N ASP A 12 -2.68 -1.78 -5.95
CA ASP A 12 -2.34 -2.84 -6.88
C ASP A 12 -1.11 -3.60 -6.39
N TYR A 13 -0.13 -2.87 -5.91
CA TYR A 13 1.08 -3.48 -5.39
C TYR A 13 0.74 -4.38 -4.21
N ARG A 14 -0.12 -3.92 -3.34
CA ARG A 14 -0.53 -4.69 -2.19
C ARG A 14 -1.23 -5.98 -2.62
N MET A 15 -2.10 -5.87 -3.60
CA MET A 15 -2.76 -7.05 -4.12
C MET A 15 -1.78 -8.05 -4.66
N ASN A 16 -0.78 -7.57 -5.36
CA ASN A 16 0.24 -8.45 -5.90
C ASN A 16 0.99 -9.16 -4.79
N LEU A 17 1.31 -8.46 -3.74
CA LEU A 17 2.02 -9.08 -2.63
C LEU A 17 1.16 -10.13 -1.95
N LEU A 18 -0.12 -9.84 -1.81
CA LEU A 18 -1.01 -10.80 -1.21
C LEU A 18 -1.14 -12.04 -2.05
N SER A 19 -1.08 -11.85 -3.35
CA SER A 19 -1.17 -12.96 -4.27
C SER A 19 0.04 -13.86 -4.18
N LEU A 20 1.19 -13.29 -3.95
CA LEU A 20 2.39 -14.08 -3.81
C LEU A 20 2.37 -14.90 -2.57
N MET A 21 1.72 -14.47 -1.59
CA MET A 21 1.49 -15.21 -0.45
C MET A 21 2.46 -16.07 0.09
N GLY A 22 3.46 -15.68 0.43
CA GLY A 22 4.35 -16.49 1.07
C GLY A 22 4.10 -16.29 2.44
N GLN A 23 3.86 -15.91 3.21
CA GLN A 23 3.87 -15.82 4.57
C GLN A 23 5.18 -15.46 5.06
N ASP A 24 5.99 -14.80 4.28
CA ASP A 24 7.28 -14.34 4.70
C ASP A 24 7.18 -13.10 5.53
N ASP A 25 8.05 -12.93 6.48
CA ASP A 25 8.13 -11.71 7.23
C ASP A 25 8.41 -10.54 6.33
N TYR A 26 9.16 -10.79 5.28
CA TYR A 26 9.50 -9.74 4.32
C TYR A 26 8.23 -9.19 3.68
N ILE A 27 7.35 -10.06 3.23
CA ILE A 27 6.12 -9.63 2.60
C ILE A 27 5.21 -8.96 3.62
N THR A 28 5.18 -9.48 4.82
CA THR A 28 4.38 -8.88 5.87
C THR A 28 4.85 -7.47 6.16
N GLY A 29 6.16 -7.27 6.21
CA GLY A 29 6.71 -5.95 6.44
C GLY A 29 6.35 -4.98 5.35
N LYS A 30 6.41 -5.45 4.10
CA LYS A 30 6.05 -4.60 2.99
C LYS A 30 4.59 -4.20 3.03
N LEU A 31 3.73 -5.13 3.37
CA LEU A 31 2.32 -4.84 3.47
C LEU A 31 2.04 -3.82 4.56
N ASP A 32 2.76 -3.93 5.64
CA ASP A 32 2.61 -3.00 6.74
C ASP A 32 2.94 -1.58 6.30
N ILE A 33 4.03 -1.42 5.60
CA ILE A 33 4.45 -0.12 5.13
C ILE A 33 3.44 0.45 4.14
N ILE A 34 2.97 -0.37 3.24
CA ILE A 34 1.99 0.08 2.26
C ILE A 34 0.71 0.53 2.96
N LYS A 35 0.31 -0.20 3.98
CA LYS A 35 -0.86 0.14 4.72
C LYS A 35 -0.70 1.49 5.41
N GLU A 36 0.48 1.72 5.96
CA GLU A 36 0.75 2.99 6.60
C GLU A 36 0.70 4.15 5.63
N VAL A 37 1.31 3.96 4.47
CA VAL A 37 1.33 5.02 3.47
C VAL A 37 -0.09 5.32 3.00
N LEU A 38 -0.86 4.30 2.74
CA LEU A 38 -2.24 4.50 2.32
C LEU A 38 -3.04 5.24 3.38
N ASN A 39 -2.79 4.88 4.62
CA ASN A 39 -3.48 5.52 5.71
C ASN A 39 -3.16 7.01 5.76
N LYS A 40 -1.90 7.35 5.58
CA LYS A 40 -1.50 8.73 5.59
C LYS A 40 -2.09 9.49 4.42
N LEU A 41 -2.14 8.88 3.27
CA LEU A 41 -2.74 9.51 2.11
C LEU A 41 -4.22 9.79 2.34
N ASN A 42 -4.88 8.86 3.00
CA ASN A 42 -6.29 9.06 3.28
C ASN A 42 -6.54 10.12 4.32
N GLN A 43 -5.64 10.24 5.25
CA GLN A 43 -5.81 11.22 6.29
C GLN A 43 -5.53 12.63 5.82
N ASN A 44 -4.71 12.75 4.81
CA ASN A 44 -4.28 14.04 4.37
C ASN A 44 -5.31 14.62 3.48
N LYS A 45 -6.43 14.99 3.99
CA LYS A 45 -7.43 15.38 3.16
C LYS A 45 -7.53 16.80 2.92
N ASP A 46 -6.87 17.61 3.53
CA ASP A 46 -6.98 18.89 3.25
C ASP A 46 -6.20 19.34 2.26
N GLU A 47 -5.85 19.10 1.87
CA GLU A 47 -5.25 19.57 0.96
C GLU A 47 -5.53 19.63 0.25
#